data_e3a135425210089b431ce6aad0c1a6e3
#
_entry.id   e3a135425210089b431ce6aad0c1a6e3
#
_cell.length_a   1.000
_cell.length_b   1.000
_cell.length_c   1.000
_cell.angle_alpha   90.00
_cell.angle_beta   90.00
_cell.angle_gamma   90.00
#
_symmetry.space_group_name_H-M   'P 1'
#
loop_
_entity.id
_entity.type
_entity.pdbx_description
1 polymer ?
#
loop_
_entity_poly.entity_id
_entity_poly.type
_entity_poly.pdbx_seq_one_letter_code
_entity_poly.pdbx_strand_id
1 'polypeptide(L)'
;MLRIRRLALLLPVLAWLAGPAAAAEAFPNKPITLIVNGGAGSLPDLFARPLADRLRQSLGQAVVVDNRPGAGGMVAMQALKAAPADGHVLALITNAHAVWNPYVFPRLSYDPVADLQPVSPVAVIPMALAVNARLPAATLEDLVALAKAKPGTLNYASSSNGSPPHVLFELLKSQTGADIVHVPFKTGPDALTSVAGGDTQIYFAATSLLEPMVLDGRLRVLAVSPAVDSPAFRAAPTLASRGHPGFEGAVWLGVVARTGVPAEVVAQLNRAIGAALQDPAMQQAIAAHGSIVWHDSAAAFAQRIAQDRQLWTPLLQKLGIQAN
;
A
#
# COMPACT_ATOMS: atom_id res chain seq x y z
N MET A 1 -92.39 -14.68 -17.46
CA MET A 1 -91.92 -15.52 -16.33
C MET A 1 -90.43 -15.71 -16.52
N LEU A 2 -89.64 -14.92 -16.00
CA LEU A 2 -88.76 -15.03 -14.80
C LEU A 2 -87.82 -16.21 -14.79
N ARG A 3 -86.56 -16.01 -14.97
CA ARG A 3 -85.48 -16.57 -14.16
C ARG A 3 -84.31 -15.67 -14.19
N ILE A 4 -84.18 -14.89 -13.17
CA ILE A 4 -83.07 -14.15 -12.67
C ILE A 4 -82.18 -15.13 -11.91
N ARG A 5 -80.92 -15.09 -12.04
CA ARG A 5 -79.85 -14.90 -11.22
C ARG A 5 -78.93 -15.84 -10.86
N ARG A 6 -77.82 -15.73 -10.86
CA ARG A 6 -76.81 -15.51 -9.80
C ARG A 6 -75.47 -15.39 -10.41
N LEU A 7 -75.10 -14.18 -10.64
CA LEU A 7 -73.65 -13.88 -10.87
C LEU A 7 -73.26 -12.99 -9.70
N ALA A 8 -72.55 -13.55 -8.76
CA ALA A 8 -72.00 -12.75 -7.68
C ALA A 8 -70.80 -13.42 -7.06
N LEU A 9 -69.77 -12.65 -6.87
CA LEU A 9 -68.66 -12.77 -5.91
C LEU A 9 -67.62 -13.86 -6.16
N LEU A 10 -66.65 -13.52 -7.00
CA LEU A 10 -65.31 -14.02 -6.92
C LEU A 10 -64.33 -12.89 -7.26
N LEU A 11 -64.03 -12.07 -6.28
CA LEU A 11 -62.94 -11.13 -6.12
C LEU A 11 -63.00 -10.61 -4.67
N PRO A 12 -61.95 -10.43 -3.91
CA PRO A 12 -60.50 -10.44 -4.19
C PRO A 12 -59.69 -11.26 -3.18
N VAL A 13 -58.77 -12.10 -3.61
CA VAL A 13 -57.76 -12.72 -2.72
C VAL A 13 -56.34 -12.56 -3.31
N LEU A 14 -56.10 -11.54 -4.09
CA LEU A 14 -54.77 -11.31 -4.68
C LEU A 14 -54.02 -10.11 -4.08
N ALA A 15 -54.39 -9.65 -2.88
CA ALA A 15 -53.81 -8.42 -2.28
C ALA A 15 -52.89 -8.64 -1.07
N TRP A 16 -52.44 -9.87 -0.80
CA TRP A 16 -51.67 -10.14 0.43
C TRP A 16 -50.33 -10.88 0.20
N LEU A 17 -49.67 -10.72 -0.96
CA LEU A 17 -48.33 -11.24 -1.20
C LEU A 17 -47.25 -10.14 -1.40
N ALA A 18 -47.56 -8.90 -1.03
CA ALA A 18 -46.50 -7.92 -0.79
C ALA A 18 -45.98 -8.15 0.64
N GLY A 19 -45.15 -9.17 0.83
CA GLY A 19 -44.31 -9.26 2.01
C GLY A 19 -43.50 -7.97 2.15
N PRO A 20 -43.24 -7.46 3.38
CA PRO A 20 -42.39 -6.30 3.54
C PRO A 20 -41.08 -6.62 2.81
N ALA A 21 -40.73 -5.83 1.79
CA ALA A 21 -39.40 -5.81 1.26
C ALA A 21 -38.48 -5.55 2.47
N ALA A 22 -37.71 -6.56 2.90
CA ALA A 22 -36.78 -6.38 3.97
C ALA A 22 -35.91 -5.21 3.55
N ALA A 23 -36.10 -4.06 4.18
CA ALA A 23 -35.24 -2.90 3.98
C ALA A 23 -33.83 -3.42 4.24
N ALA A 24 -32.98 -3.40 3.23
CA ALA A 24 -31.58 -3.78 3.40
C ALA A 24 -31.05 -2.96 4.59
N GLU A 25 -30.63 -3.65 5.65
CA GLU A 25 -30.12 -2.96 6.83
C GLU A 25 -29.03 -1.97 6.40
N ALA A 26 -29.17 -0.72 6.85
CA ALA A 26 -28.27 0.34 6.42
C ALA A 26 -26.82 -0.01 6.81
N PHE A 27 -25.92 0.00 5.85
CA PHE A 27 -24.48 -0.18 6.12
C PHE A 27 -23.90 1.07 6.83
N PRO A 28 -22.99 0.89 7.83
CA PRO A 28 -22.64 -0.35 8.52
C PRO A 28 -23.64 -0.67 9.66
N ASN A 29 -24.08 -1.91 9.79
CA ASN A 29 -24.98 -2.40 10.84
C ASN A 29 -24.27 -3.21 11.94
N LYS A 30 -22.97 -3.42 11.83
CA LYS A 30 -22.10 -4.14 12.78
C LYS A 30 -20.68 -3.58 12.73
N PRO A 31 -19.80 -3.94 13.68
CA PRO A 31 -18.42 -3.48 13.70
C PRO A 31 -17.68 -3.82 12.39
N ILE A 32 -16.80 -2.88 11.97
CA ILE A 32 -15.91 -3.04 10.83
C ILE A 32 -14.55 -3.52 11.34
N THR A 33 -13.94 -4.48 10.66
CA THR A 33 -12.57 -4.93 10.90
C THR A 33 -11.65 -4.33 9.83
N LEU A 34 -10.60 -3.63 10.25
CA LEU A 34 -9.53 -3.15 9.38
C LEU A 34 -8.29 -4.03 9.58
N ILE A 35 -8.08 -4.97 8.69
CA ILE A 35 -6.94 -5.86 8.69
C ILE A 35 -5.68 -5.10 8.27
N VAL A 36 -4.57 -5.33 8.99
CA VAL A 36 -3.26 -4.75 8.71
C VAL A 36 -2.23 -5.86 8.57
N ASN A 37 -1.46 -5.84 7.49
CA ASN A 37 -0.42 -6.84 7.19
C ASN A 37 0.85 -6.72 8.03
N GLY A 38 0.92 -5.74 8.92
CA GLY A 38 2.05 -5.49 9.83
C GLY A 38 1.70 -5.75 11.28
N GLY A 39 2.71 -5.98 12.10
CA GLY A 39 2.55 -6.02 13.56
C GLY A 39 2.21 -4.64 14.14
N ALA A 40 1.80 -4.63 15.42
CA ALA A 40 1.57 -3.38 16.15
C ALA A 40 2.83 -2.48 16.13
N GLY A 41 2.64 -1.18 15.86
CA GLY A 41 3.73 -0.20 15.72
C GLY A 41 4.41 -0.21 14.33
N SER A 42 4.03 -1.07 13.42
CA SER A 42 4.48 -0.97 12.03
C SER A 42 3.87 0.24 11.31
N LEU A 43 4.50 0.73 10.24
CA LEU A 43 4.00 1.90 9.51
C LEU A 43 2.52 1.76 9.07
N PRO A 44 2.06 0.63 8.52
CA PRO A 44 0.63 0.44 8.24
C PRO A 44 -0.25 0.51 9.50
N ASP A 45 0.20 -0.02 10.64
CA ASP A 45 -0.54 0.03 11.90
C ASP A 45 -0.66 1.47 12.44
N LEU A 46 0.42 2.27 12.32
CA LEU A 46 0.44 3.67 12.73
C LEU A 46 -0.56 4.53 11.92
N PHE A 47 -0.89 4.14 10.69
CA PHE A 47 -1.92 4.82 9.89
C PHE A 47 -3.31 4.21 10.09
N ALA A 48 -3.40 2.90 10.31
CA ALA A 48 -4.67 2.21 10.50
C ALA A 48 -5.41 2.66 11.75
N ARG A 49 -4.70 2.89 12.88
CA ARG A 49 -5.35 3.26 14.15
C ARG A 49 -6.03 4.63 14.10
N PRO A 50 -5.37 5.73 13.71
CA PRO A 50 -6.05 7.01 13.60
C PRO A 50 -7.14 6.99 12.52
N LEU A 51 -6.94 6.25 11.40
CA LEU A 51 -7.98 6.07 10.39
C LEU A 51 -9.21 5.35 10.97
N ALA A 52 -9.01 4.27 11.72
CA ALA A 52 -10.09 3.52 12.37
C ALA A 52 -10.89 4.40 13.35
N ASP A 53 -10.20 5.24 14.13
CA ASP A 53 -10.86 6.17 15.06
C ASP A 53 -11.73 7.20 14.31
N ARG A 54 -11.28 7.75 13.20
CA ARG A 54 -12.06 8.69 12.38
C ARG A 54 -13.23 8.01 11.67
N LEU A 55 -13.02 6.80 11.14
CA LEU A 55 -14.09 6.00 10.54
C LEU A 55 -15.16 5.64 11.56
N ARG A 56 -14.78 5.28 12.80
CA ARG A 56 -15.73 5.03 13.89
C ARG A 56 -16.63 6.24 14.15
N GLN A 57 -16.06 7.43 14.15
CA GLN A 57 -16.81 8.68 14.38
C GLN A 57 -17.76 8.97 13.22
N SER A 58 -17.34 8.79 11.98
CA SER A 58 -18.14 9.14 10.79
C SER A 58 -19.19 8.09 10.43
N LEU A 59 -18.91 6.81 10.71
CA LEU A 59 -19.80 5.69 10.35
C LEU A 59 -20.71 5.24 11.51
N GLY A 60 -20.47 5.71 12.73
CA GLY A 60 -21.29 5.36 13.90
C GLY A 60 -21.15 3.91 14.38
N GLN A 61 -20.17 3.16 13.85
CA GLN A 61 -19.87 1.78 14.21
C GLN A 61 -18.42 1.63 14.66
N ALA A 62 -18.15 0.65 15.51
CA ALA A 62 -16.78 0.34 15.91
C ALA A 62 -15.94 -0.07 14.70
N VAL A 63 -14.71 0.45 14.61
CA VAL A 63 -13.71 0.03 13.60
C VAL A 63 -12.52 -0.52 14.36
N VAL A 64 -12.26 -1.82 14.21
CA VAL A 64 -11.25 -2.56 14.96
C VAL A 64 -10.08 -2.88 14.05
N VAL A 65 -8.87 -2.47 14.46
CA VAL A 65 -7.64 -2.82 13.76
C VAL A 65 -7.21 -4.24 14.15
N ASP A 66 -7.06 -5.11 13.16
CA ASP A 66 -6.65 -6.51 13.30
C ASP A 66 -5.28 -6.72 12.63
N ASN A 67 -4.23 -6.81 13.43
CA ASN A 67 -2.87 -7.01 12.96
C ASN A 67 -2.62 -8.47 12.60
N ARG A 68 -2.37 -8.75 11.32
CA ARG A 68 -2.09 -10.09 10.78
C ARG A 68 -0.77 -10.12 10.00
N PRO A 69 0.37 -10.06 10.69
CA PRO A 69 1.68 -10.10 10.03
C PRO A 69 2.00 -11.51 9.49
N GLY A 70 2.93 -11.56 8.54
CA GLY A 70 3.54 -12.81 8.08
C GLY A 70 3.40 -13.07 6.59
N ALA A 71 4.34 -13.87 6.08
CA ALA A 71 4.41 -14.36 4.72
C ALA A 71 4.18 -13.27 3.64
N GLY A 72 4.87 -12.12 3.75
CA GLY A 72 4.71 -11.01 2.79
C GLY A 72 3.29 -10.44 2.72
N GLY A 73 2.52 -10.55 3.81
CA GLY A 73 1.12 -10.11 3.89
C GLY A 73 0.08 -11.14 3.43
N MET A 74 0.51 -12.33 3.02
CA MET A 74 -0.43 -13.38 2.58
C MET A 74 -1.43 -13.78 3.66
N VAL A 75 -1.02 -13.77 4.95
CA VAL A 75 -1.93 -14.07 6.07
C VAL A 75 -3.09 -13.06 6.14
N ALA A 76 -2.78 -11.78 5.99
CA ALA A 76 -3.78 -10.72 5.96
C ALA A 76 -4.72 -10.85 4.74
N MET A 77 -4.17 -11.13 3.56
CA MET A 77 -4.96 -11.27 2.33
C MET A 77 -5.84 -12.51 2.33
N GLN A 78 -5.40 -13.62 2.91
CA GLN A 78 -6.25 -14.81 3.11
C GLN A 78 -7.43 -14.52 4.03
N ALA A 79 -7.20 -13.76 5.11
CA ALA A 79 -8.27 -13.37 6.01
C ALA A 79 -9.31 -12.48 5.33
N LEU A 80 -8.87 -11.52 4.50
CA LEU A 80 -9.76 -10.70 3.69
C LEU A 80 -10.56 -11.54 2.69
N LYS A 81 -9.88 -12.44 1.97
CA LYS A 81 -10.52 -13.33 0.98
C LYS A 81 -11.59 -14.22 1.60
N ALA A 82 -11.40 -14.70 2.83
CA ALA A 82 -12.36 -15.53 3.54
C ALA A 82 -13.54 -14.77 4.16
N ALA A 83 -13.47 -13.43 4.21
CA ALA A 83 -14.51 -12.60 4.81
C ALA A 83 -15.78 -12.53 3.94
N PRO A 84 -16.94 -12.17 4.50
CA PRO A 84 -18.14 -11.82 3.72
C PRO A 84 -17.88 -10.61 2.80
N ALA A 85 -18.51 -10.59 1.62
CA ALA A 85 -18.41 -9.47 0.68
C ALA A 85 -19.48 -8.41 1.00
N ASP A 86 -19.54 -7.94 2.25
CA ASP A 86 -20.52 -6.99 2.76
C ASP A 86 -19.92 -5.63 3.19
N GLY A 87 -18.60 -5.47 3.05
CA GLY A 87 -17.88 -4.24 3.39
C GLY A 87 -17.48 -4.10 4.85
N HIS A 88 -17.81 -5.02 5.75
CA HIS A 88 -17.43 -4.98 7.17
C HIS A 88 -16.04 -5.51 7.46
N VAL A 89 -15.35 -6.09 6.46
CA VAL A 89 -13.94 -6.45 6.56
C VAL A 89 -13.17 -5.76 5.45
N LEU A 90 -12.22 -4.96 5.85
CA LEU A 90 -11.34 -4.18 4.99
C LEU A 90 -9.89 -4.57 5.26
N ALA A 91 -9.00 -4.29 4.33
CA ALA A 91 -7.57 -4.40 4.57
C ALA A 91 -6.82 -3.14 4.13
N LEU A 92 -5.89 -2.68 4.97
CA LEU A 92 -4.93 -1.65 4.59
C LEU A 92 -3.70 -2.35 4.01
N ILE A 93 -3.45 -2.12 2.73
CA ILE A 93 -2.42 -2.80 1.94
C ILE A 93 -1.42 -1.81 1.34
N THR A 94 -0.28 -2.33 0.89
CA THR A 94 0.63 -1.61 0.00
C THR A 94 0.49 -2.11 -1.44
N ASN A 95 1.11 -1.40 -2.38
CA ASN A 95 1.25 -1.84 -3.77
C ASN A 95 1.88 -3.24 -3.90
N ALA A 96 2.72 -3.67 -2.96
CA ALA A 96 3.28 -5.01 -2.97
C ALA A 96 2.19 -6.10 -3.06
N HIS A 97 1.11 -5.97 -2.27
CA HIS A 97 0.01 -6.94 -2.25
C HIS A 97 -0.83 -6.91 -3.52
N ALA A 98 -1.03 -5.73 -4.11
CA ALA A 98 -1.86 -5.55 -5.28
C ALA A 98 -1.11 -5.79 -6.61
N VAL A 99 0.23 -5.65 -6.61
CA VAL A 99 1.03 -5.58 -7.84
C VAL A 99 2.22 -6.55 -7.84
N TRP A 100 3.07 -6.56 -6.79
CA TRP A 100 4.37 -7.23 -6.84
C TRP A 100 4.33 -8.70 -6.40
N ASN A 101 3.52 -9.03 -5.39
CA ASN A 101 3.50 -10.38 -4.79
C ASN A 101 3.33 -11.53 -5.78
N PRO A 102 2.55 -11.43 -6.88
CA PRO A 102 2.46 -12.49 -7.88
C PRO A 102 3.79 -12.89 -8.54
N TYR A 103 4.75 -11.97 -8.53
CA TYR A 103 6.06 -12.17 -9.17
C TYR A 103 7.16 -12.48 -8.17
N VAL A 104 6.92 -12.14 -6.89
CA VAL A 104 7.89 -12.31 -5.80
C VAL A 104 7.70 -13.64 -5.08
N PHE A 105 6.46 -14.11 -4.95
CA PHE A 105 6.14 -15.35 -4.24
C PHE A 105 5.76 -16.45 -5.22
N PRO A 106 6.46 -17.59 -5.23
CA PRO A 106 6.16 -18.71 -6.13
C PRO A 106 4.77 -19.32 -5.91
N ARG A 107 4.22 -19.19 -4.70
CA ARG A 107 2.89 -19.68 -4.31
C ARG A 107 2.14 -18.57 -3.59
N LEU A 108 1.30 -17.85 -4.34
CA LEU A 108 0.44 -16.83 -3.77
C LEU A 108 -0.91 -17.45 -3.37
N SER A 109 -1.36 -17.17 -2.15
CA SER A 109 -2.60 -17.74 -1.60
C SER A 109 -3.85 -16.94 -1.97
N TYR A 110 -3.71 -15.84 -2.69
CA TYR A 110 -4.79 -14.98 -3.18
C TYR A 110 -4.48 -14.50 -4.59
N ASP A 111 -5.52 -14.06 -5.30
CA ASP A 111 -5.40 -13.40 -6.59
C ASP A 111 -5.64 -11.89 -6.39
N PRO A 112 -4.63 -11.01 -6.61
CA PRO A 112 -4.82 -9.58 -6.40
C PRO A 112 -5.77 -8.93 -7.39
N VAL A 113 -6.12 -9.60 -8.50
CA VAL A 113 -7.10 -9.11 -9.48
C VAL A 113 -8.50 -9.57 -9.14
N ALA A 114 -8.64 -10.86 -8.81
CA ALA A 114 -9.94 -11.48 -8.58
C ALA A 114 -10.47 -11.28 -7.15
N ASP A 115 -9.58 -11.22 -6.16
CA ASP A 115 -9.98 -11.23 -4.73
C ASP A 115 -10.05 -9.83 -4.10
N LEU A 116 -9.36 -8.83 -4.68
CA LEU A 116 -9.24 -7.49 -4.08
C LEU A 116 -10.06 -6.45 -4.84
N GLN A 117 -10.95 -5.77 -4.13
CA GLN A 117 -11.73 -4.63 -4.61
C GLN A 117 -11.19 -3.33 -4.03
N PRO A 118 -10.61 -2.42 -4.85
CA PRO A 118 -10.12 -1.14 -4.39
C PRO A 118 -11.24 -0.28 -3.77
N VAL A 119 -10.95 0.32 -2.61
CA VAL A 119 -11.87 1.22 -1.90
C VAL A 119 -11.34 2.65 -1.91
N SER A 120 -10.12 2.88 -1.45
CA SER A 120 -9.53 4.23 -1.39
C SER A 120 -8.02 4.15 -1.23
N PRO A 121 -7.24 4.99 -1.93
CA PRO A 121 -5.87 5.25 -1.53
C PRO A 121 -5.86 6.03 -0.21
N VAL A 122 -4.74 5.96 0.53
CA VAL A 122 -4.57 6.59 1.85
C VAL A 122 -3.32 7.48 1.87
N ALA A 123 -2.18 6.95 1.44
CA ALA A 123 -0.93 7.69 1.48
C ALA A 123 0.07 7.17 0.44
N VAL A 124 0.95 8.07 0.01
CA VAL A 124 2.20 7.74 -0.69
C VAL A 124 3.33 7.77 0.35
N ILE A 125 4.21 6.77 0.28
CA ILE A 125 5.39 6.66 1.13
C ILE A 125 6.59 7.08 0.29
N PRO A 126 7.16 8.26 0.52
CA PRO A 126 8.36 8.68 -0.17
C PRO A 126 9.54 7.80 0.21
N MET A 127 10.36 7.50 -0.79
CA MET A 127 11.56 6.70 -0.66
C MET A 127 12.77 7.56 -1.01
N ALA A 128 13.90 7.30 -0.36
CA ALA A 128 15.17 7.95 -0.71
C ALA A 128 16.27 6.91 -0.91
N LEU A 129 17.07 7.15 -1.91
CA LEU A 129 18.33 6.44 -2.13
C LEU A 129 19.41 7.15 -1.33
N ALA A 130 19.90 6.49 -0.29
CA ALA A 130 20.95 7.00 0.57
C ALA A 130 22.17 6.07 0.57
N VAL A 131 23.32 6.65 0.79
CA VAL A 131 24.59 5.92 0.94
C VAL A 131 25.25 6.26 2.26
N ASN A 132 26.13 5.38 2.75
CA ASN A 132 27.03 5.71 3.85
C ASN A 132 27.82 6.98 3.50
N ALA A 133 27.89 7.94 4.41
CA ALA A 133 28.50 9.26 4.15
C ALA A 133 30.00 9.17 3.77
N ARG A 134 30.68 8.08 4.14
CA ARG A 134 32.09 7.82 3.81
C ARG A 134 32.30 7.25 2.40
N LEU A 135 31.21 6.80 1.74
CA LEU A 135 31.32 6.32 0.36
C LEU A 135 31.71 7.49 -0.57
N PRO A 136 32.69 7.32 -1.47
CA PRO A 136 33.12 8.37 -2.41
C PRO A 136 32.15 8.49 -3.60
N ALA A 137 30.87 8.75 -3.29
CA ALA A 137 29.79 9.01 -4.24
C ALA A 137 28.93 10.15 -3.70
N ALA A 138 28.95 11.30 -4.35
CA ALA A 138 28.17 12.47 -3.97
C ALA A 138 26.84 12.56 -4.72
N THR A 139 26.74 11.92 -5.87
CA THR A 139 25.56 11.90 -6.76
C THR A 139 25.18 10.47 -7.14
N LEU A 140 24.01 10.28 -7.75
CA LEU A 140 23.60 8.99 -8.31
C LEU A 140 24.57 8.55 -9.41
N GLU A 141 25.02 9.47 -10.23
CA GLU A 141 25.96 9.23 -11.32
C GLU A 141 27.32 8.73 -10.79
N ASP A 142 27.82 9.31 -9.69
CA ASP A 142 29.05 8.84 -9.03
C ASP A 142 28.89 7.41 -8.51
N LEU A 143 27.73 7.10 -7.89
CA LEU A 143 27.45 5.75 -7.41
C LEU A 143 27.44 4.73 -8.56
N VAL A 144 26.76 5.06 -9.66
CA VAL A 144 26.70 4.21 -10.85
C VAL A 144 28.09 4.02 -11.47
N ALA A 145 28.87 5.10 -11.58
CA ALA A 145 30.24 5.04 -12.09
C ALA A 145 31.16 4.17 -11.21
N LEU A 146 31.06 4.32 -9.89
CA LEU A 146 31.79 3.52 -8.91
C LEU A 146 31.44 2.03 -9.00
N ALA A 147 30.14 1.71 -9.10
CA ALA A 147 29.68 0.33 -9.24
C ALA A 147 30.16 -0.31 -10.57
N LYS A 148 30.17 0.44 -11.67
CA LYS A 148 30.66 -0.03 -12.97
C LYS A 148 32.16 -0.20 -12.99
N ALA A 149 32.91 0.65 -12.28
CA ALA A 149 34.38 0.53 -12.18
C ALA A 149 34.82 -0.66 -11.33
N LYS A 150 34.00 -1.08 -10.37
CA LYS A 150 34.27 -2.20 -9.45
C LYS A 150 33.04 -3.08 -9.28
N PRO A 151 32.67 -3.88 -10.29
CA PRO A 151 31.48 -4.72 -10.24
C PRO A 151 31.48 -5.66 -9.04
N GLY A 152 30.30 -5.84 -8.39
CA GLY A 152 30.11 -6.75 -7.27
C GLY A 152 30.81 -6.37 -5.95
N THR A 153 31.47 -5.20 -5.86
CA THR A 153 32.18 -4.79 -4.63
C THR A 153 31.31 -3.95 -3.69
N LEU A 154 30.26 -3.32 -4.19
CA LEU A 154 29.29 -2.58 -3.39
C LEU A 154 28.13 -3.46 -2.98
N ASN A 155 27.58 -3.18 -1.79
CA ASN A 155 26.43 -3.87 -1.26
C ASN A 155 25.29 -2.89 -0.97
N TYR A 156 24.07 -3.27 -1.29
CA TYR A 156 22.88 -2.56 -0.83
C TYR A 156 22.05 -3.39 0.14
N ALA A 157 21.53 -2.72 1.16
CA ALA A 157 20.70 -3.33 2.18
C ALA A 157 19.21 -3.32 1.77
N SER A 158 18.45 -4.29 2.24
CA SER A 158 16.98 -4.28 2.24
C SER A 158 16.41 -4.85 3.53
N SER A 159 15.12 -4.59 3.79
CA SER A 159 14.42 -5.13 4.97
C SER A 159 13.95 -6.58 4.80
N SER A 160 14.04 -7.15 3.62
CA SER A 160 13.83 -8.57 3.29
C SER A 160 13.89 -8.76 1.77
N ASN A 161 13.94 -10.02 1.33
CA ASN A 161 13.67 -10.37 -0.07
C ASN A 161 12.25 -9.93 -0.44
N GLY A 162 12.08 -9.31 -1.63
CA GLY A 162 10.79 -8.83 -2.14
C GLY A 162 10.24 -7.57 -1.47
N SER A 163 10.94 -7.01 -0.47
CA SER A 163 10.55 -5.74 0.14
C SER A 163 10.67 -4.57 -0.84
N PRO A 164 9.99 -3.43 -0.59
CA PRO A 164 10.13 -2.24 -1.43
C PRO A 164 11.58 -1.80 -1.65
N PRO A 165 12.46 -1.74 -0.63
CA PRO A 165 13.89 -1.47 -0.84
C PRO A 165 14.56 -2.39 -1.86
N HIS A 166 14.28 -3.70 -1.79
CA HIS A 166 14.83 -4.68 -2.73
C HIS A 166 14.34 -4.44 -4.15
N VAL A 167 13.01 -4.40 -4.34
CA VAL A 167 12.39 -4.26 -5.68
C VAL A 167 12.79 -2.96 -6.35
N LEU A 168 12.75 -1.84 -5.63
CA LEU A 168 13.12 -0.53 -6.17
C LEU A 168 14.61 -0.45 -6.52
N PHE A 169 15.48 -1.06 -5.71
CA PHE A 169 16.90 -1.05 -6.02
C PHE A 169 17.23 -1.94 -7.23
N GLU A 170 16.60 -3.10 -7.36
CA GLU A 170 16.75 -3.94 -8.55
C GLU A 170 16.24 -3.25 -9.83
N LEU A 171 15.14 -2.47 -9.72
CA LEU A 171 14.72 -1.61 -10.83
C LEU A 171 15.83 -0.61 -11.20
N LEU A 172 16.41 0.08 -10.21
CA LEU A 172 17.50 1.03 -10.45
C LEU A 172 18.72 0.34 -11.11
N LYS A 173 19.12 -0.83 -10.63
CA LYS A 173 20.16 -1.64 -11.24
C LYS A 173 19.85 -1.96 -12.69
N SER A 174 18.62 -2.35 -13.00
CA SER A 174 18.22 -2.70 -14.38
C SER A 174 18.27 -1.50 -15.34
N GLN A 175 18.02 -0.28 -14.84
CA GLN A 175 18.07 0.95 -15.63
C GLN A 175 19.49 1.49 -15.79
N THR A 176 20.34 1.30 -14.79
CA THR A 176 21.71 1.86 -14.77
C THR A 176 22.77 0.89 -15.24
N GLY A 177 22.50 -0.42 -15.20
CA GLY A 177 23.50 -1.46 -15.42
C GLY A 177 24.54 -1.55 -14.31
N ALA A 178 24.26 -1.03 -13.12
CA ALA A 178 25.15 -1.12 -11.97
C ALA A 178 25.14 -2.54 -11.38
N ASP A 179 26.31 -3.12 -11.15
CA ASP A 179 26.46 -4.41 -10.47
C ASP A 179 26.75 -4.19 -8.99
N ILE A 180 25.70 -4.33 -8.17
CA ILE A 180 25.70 -4.10 -6.72
C ILE A 180 25.00 -5.28 -6.04
N VAL A 181 25.64 -5.86 -5.02
CA VAL A 181 25.17 -7.08 -4.36
C VAL A 181 24.04 -6.78 -3.37
N HIS A 182 23.00 -7.59 -3.38
CA HIS A 182 21.89 -7.51 -2.41
C HIS A 182 22.24 -8.17 -1.09
N VAL A 183 22.00 -7.48 0.03
CA VAL A 183 22.14 -8.00 1.41
C VAL A 183 20.79 -7.82 2.13
N PRO A 184 19.99 -8.88 2.26
CA PRO A 184 18.73 -8.81 2.97
C PRO A 184 18.93 -8.87 4.50
N PHE A 185 18.21 -8.01 5.23
CA PHE A 185 18.11 -8.00 6.70
C PHE A 185 16.72 -8.45 7.13
N LYS A 186 16.53 -8.71 8.42
CA LYS A 186 15.22 -9.08 8.98
C LYS A 186 14.29 -7.89 9.15
N THR A 187 14.85 -6.70 9.40
CA THR A 187 14.09 -5.47 9.64
C THR A 187 14.73 -4.27 8.95
N GLY A 188 13.93 -3.22 8.73
CA GLY A 188 14.44 -1.94 8.20
C GLY A 188 15.48 -1.27 9.11
N PRO A 189 15.28 -1.20 10.42
CA PRO A 189 16.27 -0.69 11.37
C PRO A 189 17.61 -1.44 11.33
N ASP A 190 17.62 -2.77 11.18
CA ASP A 190 18.87 -3.54 11.06
C ASP A 190 19.61 -3.17 9.78
N ALA A 191 18.90 -3.06 8.66
CA ALA A 191 19.45 -2.61 7.39
C ALA A 191 20.05 -1.20 7.50
N LEU A 192 19.30 -0.27 8.14
CA LEU A 192 19.74 1.10 8.39
C LEU A 192 21.03 1.13 9.22
N THR A 193 21.09 0.34 10.30
CA THR A 193 22.28 0.25 11.18
C THR A 193 23.49 -0.24 10.42
N SER A 194 23.35 -1.26 9.58
CA SER A 194 24.41 -1.80 8.73
C SER A 194 24.97 -0.73 7.77
N VAL A 195 24.08 0.03 7.11
CA VAL A 195 24.52 1.08 6.18
C VAL A 195 25.18 2.25 6.90
N ALA A 196 24.61 2.67 8.03
CA ALA A 196 25.19 3.75 8.84
C ALA A 196 26.55 3.34 9.46
N GLY A 197 26.75 2.05 9.74
CA GLY A 197 28.03 1.48 10.19
C GLY A 197 29.08 1.35 9.07
N GLY A 198 28.63 1.10 7.84
CA GLY A 198 29.46 0.92 6.66
C GLY A 198 29.66 -0.55 6.26
N ASP A 199 29.02 -1.51 6.95
CA ASP A 199 29.08 -2.93 6.59
C ASP A 199 28.40 -3.19 5.24
N THR A 200 27.29 -2.52 4.97
CA THR A 200 26.72 -2.29 3.63
C THR A 200 26.83 -0.81 3.27
N GLN A 201 26.73 -0.44 2.01
CA GLN A 201 27.02 0.92 1.57
C GLN A 201 25.79 1.72 1.20
N ILE A 202 24.68 1.07 0.80
CA ILE A 202 23.57 1.70 0.10
C ILE A 202 22.26 1.21 0.70
N TYR A 203 21.29 2.13 0.82
CA TYR A 203 19.92 1.79 1.20
C TYR A 203 18.91 2.64 0.43
N PHE A 204 17.93 2.00 -0.19
CA PHE A 204 16.80 2.67 -0.81
C PHE A 204 15.56 2.43 0.06
N ALA A 205 15.24 3.34 0.95
CA ALA A 205 14.23 3.11 1.99
C ALA A 205 13.32 4.33 2.18
N ALA A 206 12.27 4.14 3.01
CA ALA A 206 11.36 5.23 3.38
C ALA A 206 12.13 6.40 3.99
N THR A 207 11.79 7.61 3.58
CA THR A 207 12.44 8.84 4.05
C THR A 207 12.39 8.96 5.56
N SER A 208 11.26 8.63 6.20
CA SER A 208 11.10 8.67 7.65
C SER A 208 12.09 7.76 8.40
N LEU A 209 12.47 6.63 7.80
CA LEU A 209 13.46 5.73 8.39
C LEU A 209 14.88 6.29 8.28
N LEU A 210 15.18 6.96 7.17
CA LEU A 210 16.53 7.47 6.88
C LEU A 210 16.82 8.81 7.55
N GLU A 211 15.79 9.64 7.78
CA GLU A 211 15.91 11.05 8.18
C GLU A 211 16.84 11.29 9.39
N PRO A 212 16.73 10.56 10.50
CA PRO A 212 17.63 10.77 11.64
C PRO A 212 19.11 10.61 11.27
N MET A 213 19.44 9.58 10.48
CA MET A 213 20.83 9.32 10.08
C MET A 213 21.35 10.27 9.00
N VAL A 214 20.45 10.86 8.20
CA VAL A 214 20.79 11.91 7.25
C VAL A 214 21.09 13.21 7.98
N LEU A 215 20.26 13.60 8.94
CA LEU A 215 20.47 14.80 9.76
C LEU A 215 21.73 14.70 10.62
N ASP A 216 22.06 13.51 11.11
CA ASP A 216 23.31 13.23 11.85
C ASP A 216 24.56 13.16 10.93
N GLY A 217 24.39 13.31 9.60
CA GLY A 217 25.48 13.24 8.64
C GLY A 217 26.13 11.85 8.47
N ARG A 218 25.48 10.79 8.97
CA ARG A 218 25.93 9.39 8.81
C ARG A 218 25.57 8.80 7.46
N LEU A 219 24.49 9.32 6.84
CA LEU A 219 24.05 8.98 5.51
C LEU A 219 24.04 10.22 4.61
N ARG A 220 24.27 10.02 3.32
CA ARG A 220 24.10 11.01 2.27
C ARG A 220 23.00 10.59 1.34
N VAL A 221 22.05 11.49 1.05
CA VAL A 221 20.97 11.24 0.09
C VAL A 221 21.46 11.53 -1.32
N LEU A 222 21.25 10.62 -2.24
CA LEU A 222 21.60 10.78 -3.66
C LEU A 222 20.38 11.15 -4.51
N ALA A 223 19.21 10.62 -4.17
CA ALA A 223 17.95 10.90 -4.86
C ALA A 223 16.74 10.55 -3.98
N VAL A 224 15.58 11.09 -4.33
CA VAL A 224 14.28 10.82 -3.69
C VAL A 224 13.22 10.40 -4.72
N SER A 225 12.12 9.81 -4.24
CA SER A 225 10.96 9.50 -5.06
C SER A 225 9.68 9.32 -4.20
N PRO A 226 8.70 10.22 -4.33
CA PRO A 226 8.71 11.52 -5.00
C PRO A 226 9.54 12.57 -4.24
N ALA A 227 9.52 13.82 -4.70
CA ALA A 227 10.11 14.95 -3.98
C ALA A 227 9.47 15.10 -2.59
N VAL A 228 10.29 15.47 -1.60
CA VAL A 228 9.89 15.60 -0.19
C VAL A 228 10.32 16.96 0.33
N ASP A 229 9.39 17.69 0.93
CA ASP A 229 9.71 18.95 1.62
C ASP A 229 10.09 18.69 3.08
N SER A 230 11.31 18.21 3.28
CA SER A 230 11.94 18.04 4.59
C SER A 230 13.36 18.60 4.51
N PRO A 231 13.89 19.17 5.61
CA PRO A 231 15.28 19.65 5.66
C PRO A 231 16.31 18.60 5.22
N ALA A 232 16.06 17.32 5.50
CA ALA A 232 16.95 16.22 5.15
C ALA A 232 16.93 15.88 3.65
N PHE A 233 15.84 16.17 2.92
CA PHE A 233 15.63 15.65 1.57
C PHE A 233 15.34 16.72 0.50
N ARG A 234 14.92 17.93 0.87
CA ARG A 234 14.49 18.95 -0.09
C ARG A 234 15.52 19.35 -1.15
N ALA A 235 16.81 19.18 -0.83
CA ALA A 235 17.90 19.46 -1.75
C ALA A 235 18.21 18.28 -2.69
N ALA A 236 17.68 17.10 -2.42
CA ALA A 236 17.97 15.90 -3.23
C ALA A 236 17.13 15.93 -4.52
N PRO A 237 17.72 15.58 -5.67
CA PRO A 237 16.99 15.45 -6.92
C PRO A 237 16.03 14.27 -6.85
N THR A 238 14.98 14.29 -7.67
CA THR A 238 14.16 13.09 -7.87
C THR A 238 14.85 12.12 -8.85
N LEU A 239 14.58 10.82 -8.72
CA LEU A 239 15.08 9.84 -9.68
C LEU A 239 14.61 10.15 -11.11
N ALA A 240 13.35 10.60 -11.27
CA ALA A 240 12.82 11.02 -12.58
C ALA A 240 13.61 12.17 -13.19
N SER A 241 13.99 13.18 -12.40
CA SER A 241 14.79 14.31 -12.88
C SER A 241 16.22 13.92 -13.30
N ARG A 242 16.66 12.71 -12.91
CA ARG A 242 17.93 12.11 -13.28
C ARG A 242 17.80 11.09 -14.42
N GLY A 243 16.65 11.05 -15.10
CA GLY A 243 16.41 10.15 -16.24
C GLY A 243 15.98 8.74 -15.84
N HIS A 244 15.59 8.53 -14.60
CA HIS A 244 15.11 7.25 -14.08
C HIS A 244 13.62 7.34 -13.69
N PRO A 245 12.68 7.28 -14.67
CA PRO A 245 11.25 7.29 -14.39
C PRO A 245 10.77 5.96 -13.79
N GLY A 246 9.53 5.95 -13.28
CA GLY A 246 8.86 4.76 -12.78
C GLY A 246 9.00 4.56 -11.26
N PHE A 247 9.64 5.50 -10.57
CA PHE A 247 9.74 5.46 -9.10
C PHE A 247 8.70 6.34 -8.40
N GLU A 248 8.02 7.25 -9.13
CA GLU A 248 7.11 8.24 -8.57
C GLU A 248 5.88 7.56 -7.95
N GLY A 249 5.73 7.73 -6.63
CA GLY A 249 4.67 7.09 -5.88
C GLY A 249 4.68 5.56 -5.98
N ALA A 250 5.88 4.97 -6.15
CA ALA A 250 6.05 3.52 -6.27
C ALA A 250 5.64 2.76 -5.01
N VAL A 251 5.64 3.37 -3.85
CA VAL A 251 5.14 2.77 -2.61
C VAL A 251 3.96 3.59 -2.11
N TRP A 252 2.83 2.93 -1.98
CA TRP A 252 1.61 3.53 -1.46
C TRP A 252 0.89 2.60 -0.49
N LEU A 253 0.02 3.20 0.34
CA LEU A 253 -0.95 2.53 1.19
C LEU A 253 -2.36 2.82 0.68
N GLY A 254 -3.21 1.81 0.68
CA GLY A 254 -4.61 1.95 0.33
C GLY A 254 -5.48 0.91 0.99
N VAL A 255 -6.76 1.23 1.10
CA VAL A 255 -7.79 0.34 1.65
C VAL A 255 -8.43 -0.44 0.50
N VAL A 256 -8.53 -1.74 0.69
CA VAL A 256 -9.26 -2.66 -0.18
C VAL A 256 -10.28 -3.45 0.61
N ALA A 257 -11.29 -3.93 -0.08
CA ALA A 257 -12.26 -4.91 0.40
C ALA A 257 -12.12 -6.22 -0.39
N ARG A 258 -12.82 -7.27 0.03
CA ARG A 258 -13.02 -8.46 -0.79
C ARG A 258 -13.87 -8.10 -2.01
N THR A 259 -13.56 -8.68 -3.16
CA THR A 259 -14.38 -8.54 -4.38
C THR A 259 -15.82 -9.01 -4.14
N GLY A 260 -16.79 -8.24 -4.67
CA GLY A 260 -18.22 -8.51 -4.54
C GLY A 260 -18.93 -7.63 -3.51
N VAL A 261 -18.22 -6.70 -2.86
CA VAL A 261 -18.88 -5.68 -2.00
C VAL A 261 -19.73 -4.75 -2.88
N PRO A 262 -21.00 -4.45 -2.48
CA PRO A 262 -21.87 -3.55 -3.25
C PRO A 262 -21.23 -2.19 -3.53
N ALA A 263 -21.48 -1.64 -4.72
CA ALA A 263 -20.86 -0.38 -5.15
C ALA A 263 -21.21 0.80 -4.25
N GLU A 264 -22.45 0.86 -3.72
CA GLU A 264 -22.88 1.88 -2.76
C GLU A 264 -22.11 1.81 -1.44
N VAL A 265 -21.78 0.61 -0.95
CA VAL A 265 -20.95 0.40 0.25
C VAL A 265 -19.53 0.87 0.01
N VAL A 266 -18.94 0.51 -1.14
CA VAL A 266 -17.61 1.00 -1.53
C VAL A 266 -17.58 2.52 -1.61
N ALA A 267 -18.61 3.13 -2.22
CA ALA A 267 -18.69 4.58 -2.33
C ALA A 267 -18.85 5.25 -0.96
N GLN A 268 -19.61 4.65 -0.04
CA GLN A 268 -19.76 5.16 1.33
C GLN A 268 -18.44 5.08 2.10
N LEU A 269 -17.73 3.94 2.03
CA LEU A 269 -16.43 3.75 2.64
C LEU A 269 -15.40 4.72 2.06
N ASN A 270 -15.35 4.90 0.74
CA ASN A 270 -14.44 5.85 0.09
C ASN A 270 -14.67 7.28 0.59
N ARG A 271 -15.93 7.74 0.66
CA ARG A 271 -16.25 9.07 1.21
C ARG A 271 -15.85 9.20 2.68
N ALA A 272 -16.10 8.18 3.51
CA ALA A 272 -15.73 8.20 4.91
C ALA A 272 -14.20 8.25 5.11
N ILE A 273 -13.43 7.49 4.30
CA ILE A 273 -11.97 7.54 4.29
C ILE A 273 -11.50 8.92 3.83
N GLY A 274 -12.08 9.47 2.77
CA GLY A 274 -11.74 10.82 2.29
C GLY A 274 -11.96 11.89 3.35
N ALA A 275 -13.08 11.86 4.07
CA ALA A 275 -13.35 12.76 5.18
C ALA A 275 -12.33 12.57 6.33
N ALA A 276 -11.97 11.34 6.66
CA ALA A 276 -10.96 11.04 7.66
C ALA A 276 -9.58 11.61 7.27
N LEU A 277 -9.20 11.52 6.00
CA LEU A 277 -7.92 12.03 5.49
C LEU A 277 -7.87 13.58 5.40
N GLN A 278 -9.02 14.26 5.46
CA GLN A 278 -9.09 15.72 5.59
C GLN A 278 -8.93 16.19 7.05
N ASP A 279 -9.01 15.29 8.01
CA ASP A 279 -8.86 15.65 9.42
C ASP A 279 -7.40 16.06 9.72
N PRO A 280 -7.15 17.24 10.38
CA PRO A 280 -5.81 17.72 10.65
C PRO A 280 -4.95 16.74 11.46
N ALA A 281 -5.54 16.02 12.42
CA ALA A 281 -4.79 15.05 13.23
C ALA A 281 -4.37 13.83 12.40
N MET A 282 -5.21 13.38 11.44
CA MET A 282 -4.85 12.32 10.50
C MET A 282 -3.76 12.77 9.54
N GLN A 283 -3.85 14.00 9.01
CA GLN A 283 -2.81 14.58 8.15
C GLN A 283 -1.47 14.68 8.90
N GLN A 284 -1.51 15.15 10.14
CA GLN A 284 -0.33 15.23 10.99
C GLN A 284 0.26 13.84 11.29
N ALA A 285 -0.58 12.83 11.55
CA ALA A 285 -0.12 11.46 11.79
C ALA A 285 0.60 10.88 10.55
N ILE A 286 0.08 11.13 9.34
CA ILE A 286 0.71 10.70 8.09
C ILE A 286 2.02 11.47 7.85
N ALA A 287 2.01 12.78 8.02
CA ALA A 287 3.17 13.65 7.80
C ALA A 287 4.30 13.39 8.81
N ALA A 288 3.96 13.06 10.07
CA ALA A 288 4.94 12.70 11.10
C ALA A 288 5.80 11.46 10.71
N HIS A 289 5.30 10.65 9.79
CA HIS A 289 6.03 9.52 9.21
C HIS A 289 6.57 9.81 7.81
N GLY A 290 6.73 11.09 7.45
CA GLY A 290 7.28 11.52 6.16
C GLY A 290 6.46 11.10 4.95
N SER A 291 5.19 10.71 5.16
CA SER A 291 4.30 10.24 4.11
C SER A 291 3.39 11.37 3.62
N ILE A 292 2.87 11.22 2.40
CA ILE A 292 2.04 12.21 1.73
C ILE A 292 0.61 11.66 1.66
N VAL A 293 -0.36 12.42 2.17
CA VAL A 293 -1.79 12.07 2.07
C VAL A 293 -2.18 11.92 0.60
N TRP A 294 -2.84 10.82 0.29
CA TRP A 294 -3.41 10.60 -1.03
C TRP A 294 -4.82 10.05 -0.91
N HIS A 295 -5.78 10.80 -1.42
CA HIS A 295 -7.17 10.38 -1.55
C HIS A 295 -7.64 10.55 -2.98
N ASP A 296 -8.40 9.58 -3.46
CA ASP A 296 -9.05 9.58 -4.76
C ASP A 296 -10.27 8.64 -4.75
N SER A 297 -11.06 8.65 -5.81
CA SER A 297 -12.17 7.71 -5.97
C SER A 297 -11.69 6.25 -6.05
N ALA A 298 -12.57 5.32 -5.70
CA ALA A 298 -12.27 3.88 -5.84
C ALA A 298 -11.93 3.50 -7.29
N ALA A 299 -12.56 4.15 -8.28
CA ALA A 299 -12.28 3.95 -9.70
C ALA A 299 -10.89 4.45 -10.10
N ALA A 300 -10.49 5.65 -9.66
CA ALA A 300 -9.15 6.17 -9.91
C ALA A 300 -8.08 5.33 -9.22
N PHE A 301 -8.36 4.83 -8.02
CA PHE A 301 -7.46 3.91 -7.31
C PHE A 301 -7.32 2.57 -8.05
N ALA A 302 -8.41 2.01 -8.56
CA ALA A 302 -8.38 0.80 -9.40
C ALA A 302 -7.56 1.03 -10.68
N GLN A 303 -7.73 2.19 -11.33
CA GLN A 303 -6.95 2.57 -12.51
C GLN A 303 -5.46 2.69 -12.20
N ARG A 304 -5.09 3.30 -11.06
CA ARG A 304 -3.72 3.38 -10.61
C ARG A 304 -3.10 1.99 -10.39
N ILE A 305 -3.81 1.08 -9.74
CA ILE A 305 -3.36 -0.30 -9.54
C ILE A 305 -3.14 -1.00 -10.89
N ALA A 306 -4.03 -0.79 -11.87
CA ALA A 306 -3.88 -1.35 -13.21
C ALA A 306 -2.65 -0.78 -13.94
N GLN A 307 -2.41 0.53 -13.86
CA GLN A 307 -1.22 1.18 -14.40
C GLN A 307 0.07 0.67 -13.75
N ASP A 308 0.08 0.55 -12.42
CA ASP A 308 1.21 -0.02 -11.69
C ASP A 308 1.49 -1.46 -12.14
N ARG A 309 0.46 -2.28 -12.35
CA ARG A 309 0.66 -3.64 -12.90
C ARG A 309 1.28 -3.62 -14.29
N GLN A 310 0.80 -2.76 -15.18
CA GLN A 310 1.36 -2.64 -16.53
C GLN A 310 2.84 -2.24 -16.50
N LEU A 311 3.21 -1.33 -15.60
CA LEU A 311 4.59 -0.88 -15.43
C LEU A 311 5.48 -1.96 -14.81
N TRP A 312 5.03 -2.55 -13.70
CA TRP A 312 5.86 -3.41 -12.87
C TRP A 312 5.95 -4.86 -13.34
N THR A 313 4.91 -5.41 -14.00
CA THR A 313 4.89 -6.81 -14.46
C THR A 313 6.11 -7.17 -15.31
N PRO A 314 6.42 -6.47 -16.42
CA PRO A 314 7.55 -6.83 -17.26
C PRO A 314 8.89 -6.66 -16.52
N LEU A 315 8.98 -5.68 -15.62
CA LEU A 315 10.18 -5.45 -14.83
C LEU A 315 10.42 -6.58 -13.82
N LEU A 316 9.40 -6.95 -13.06
CA LEU A 316 9.51 -8.00 -12.04
C LEU A 316 9.77 -9.38 -12.65
N GLN A 317 9.16 -9.68 -13.81
CA GLN A 317 9.44 -10.89 -14.56
C GLN A 317 10.90 -10.96 -15.02
N LYS A 318 11.43 -9.85 -15.55
CA LYS A 318 12.84 -9.75 -15.98
C LYS A 318 13.80 -9.87 -14.81
N LEU A 319 13.48 -9.28 -13.66
CA LEU A 319 14.34 -9.28 -12.47
C LEU A 319 14.40 -10.65 -11.78
N GLY A 320 13.38 -11.51 -11.98
CA GLY A 320 13.35 -12.85 -11.39
C GLY A 320 13.44 -12.87 -9.87
N ILE A 321 12.98 -11.78 -9.20
CA ILE A 321 13.02 -11.66 -7.74
C ILE A 321 12.14 -12.73 -7.13
N GLN A 322 12.71 -13.57 -6.25
CA GLN A 322 11.96 -14.56 -5.48
C GLN A 322 12.18 -14.34 -3.99
N ALA A 323 11.09 -14.27 -3.24
CA ALA A 323 11.11 -14.33 -1.79
C ALA A 323 11.10 -15.79 -1.35
N ASN A 324 12.06 -16.20 -0.54
CA ASN A 324 12.14 -17.52 0.06
C ASN A 324 11.20 -17.64 1.26
#